data_f986bd554ac9d036699c911c26ab22fb
#
_entry.id   f986bd554ac9d036699c911c26ab22fb
#
_cell.length_a   1.000
_cell.length_b   1.000
_cell.length_c   1.000
_cell.angle_alpha   90.00
_cell.angle_beta   90.00
_cell.angle_gamma   90.00
#
_symmetry.space_group_name_H-M   'P 1'
#
loop_
_entity.id
_entity.type
_entity.pdbx_description
1 polymer ?
#
loop_
_entity_poly.entity_id
_entity_poly.type
_entity_poly.pdbx_seq_one_letter_code
_entity_poly.pdbx_strand_id
1 'polypeptide(L)'
;GSLADDMGLGKTLQVIAWLESMHQDHDLPCSIVICPASLIYNWKDEIQKFAVDLRALCIQGTNTQRQQKIRELHGYDVIITSYDYLRRDYERYDGHTFTAILLDEAQYIKNHTTKNAIAVKQLKGSYRFALTGTPIENSLSELWSIFDFLMPGYLYNYHRFRELFEREIIKNGNEKAQTQLKRMVEPFILRRIKKDVLQDLPDKMEQVYFQEFNAEEKKIYYANLVSINQDLQKKMQMEEVDKFQVLAMMTRLREICCDARLLYENVT
;
A
#
# COMPACT_ATOMS: atom_id res chain seq x y z
N GLY A 1 10.63 -3.53 -11.62
CA GLY A 1 9.31 -3.73 -12.22
C GLY A 1 8.19 -3.75 -11.19
N SER A 2 6.95 -3.61 -11.66
CA SER A 2 5.75 -3.70 -10.80
C SER A 2 4.94 -4.93 -11.16
N LEU A 3 4.58 -5.73 -10.15
CA LEU A 3 3.66 -6.85 -10.27
C LEU A 3 2.30 -6.43 -9.67
N ALA A 4 1.38 -6.06 -10.57
CA ALA A 4 0.08 -5.49 -10.23
C ALA A 4 -1.08 -6.48 -10.47
N ASP A 5 -0.82 -7.77 -10.29
CA ASP A 5 -1.80 -8.83 -10.44
C ASP A 5 -2.92 -8.73 -9.39
N ASP A 6 -4.09 -9.19 -9.72
CA ASP A 6 -5.19 -9.34 -8.75
C ASP A 6 -4.76 -10.15 -7.52
N MET A 7 -5.40 -9.89 -6.38
CA MET A 7 -5.12 -10.64 -5.15
C MET A 7 -5.37 -12.13 -5.35
N GLY A 8 -4.45 -12.98 -4.85
CA GLY A 8 -4.57 -14.45 -4.94
C GLY A 8 -4.03 -15.07 -6.24
N LEU A 9 -3.36 -14.31 -7.11
CA LEU A 9 -2.65 -14.84 -8.29
C LEU A 9 -1.18 -15.22 -7.99
N GLY A 10 -0.83 -15.41 -6.71
CA GLY A 10 0.48 -15.96 -6.34
C GLY A 10 1.65 -14.98 -6.49
N LYS A 11 1.43 -13.66 -6.31
CA LYS A 11 2.52 -12.65 -6.36
C LYS A 11 3.68 -13.00 -5.45
N THR A 12 3.41 -13.36 -4.20
CA THR A 12 4.43 -13.75 -3.21
C THR A 12 5.25 -14.94 -3.70
N LEU A 13 4.58 -15.99 -4.19
CA LEU A 13 5.26 -17.20 -4.68
C LEU A 13 6.18 -16.91 -5.88
N GLN A 14 5.74 -16.08 -6.82
CA GLN A 14 6.55 -15.68 -7.98
C GLN A 14 7.82 -14.95 -7.54
N VAL A 15 7.70 -14.07 -6.54
CA VAL A 15 8.85 -13.35 -5.97
C VAL A 15 9.77 -14.29 -5.21
N ILE A 16 9.23 -15.22 -4.43
CA ILE A 16 10.03 -16.21 -3.70
C ILE A 16 10.84 -17.08 -4.68
N ALA A 17 10.22 -17.58 -5.74
CA ALA A 17 10.90 -18.35 -6.77
C ALA A 17 12.02 -17.56 -7.46
N TRP A 18 11.80 -16.27 -7.70
CA TRP A 18 12.85 -15.40 -8.24
C TRP A 18 13.98 -15.15 -7.22
N LEU A 19 13.67 -14.93 -5.94
CA LEU A 19 14.66 -14.79 -4.88
C LEU A 19 15.50 -16.05 -4.72
N GLU A 20 14.88 -17.22 -4.74
CA GLU A 20 15.57 -18.51 -4.67
C GLU A 20 16.54 -18.66 -5.84
N SER A 21 16.10 -18.37 -7.07
CA SER A 21 16.97 -18.40 -8.24
C SER A 21 18.16 -17.44 -8.15
N MET A 22 17.99 -16.28 -7.52
CA MET A 22 19.05 -15.28 -7.38
C MET A 22 20.07 -15.63 -6.30
N HIS A 23 19.66 -16.35 -5.25
CA HIS A 23 20.48 -16.62 -4.07
C HIS A 23 20.94 -18.09 -3.98
N GLN A 24 20.97 -18.82 -5.11
CA GLN A 24 21.37 -20.24 -5.13
C GLN A 24 22.75 -20.48 -4.50
N ASP A 25 23.69 -19.59 -4.74
CA ASP A 25 25.07 -19.73 -4.27
C ASP A 25 25.36 -18.94 -2.97
N HIS A 26 24.38 -18.25 -2.40
CA HIS A 26 24.49 -17.40 -1.20
C HIS A 26 25.59 -16.30 -1.25
N ASP A 27 26.15 -16.02 -2.42
CA ASP A 27 27.28 -15.10 -2.58
C ASP A 27 26.84 -13.64 -2.79
N LEU A 28 25.54 -13.42 -3.02
CA LEU A 28 25.00 -12.08 -3.24
C LEU A 28 24.65 -11.39 -1.92
N PRO A 29 24.71 -10.05 -1.87
CA PRO A 29 24.15 -9.29 -0.76
C PRO A 29 22.68 -9.67 -0.54
N CYS A 30 22.22 -9.66 0.71
CA CYS A 30 20.84 -10.02 1.02
C CYS A 30 19.82 -9.16 0.25
N SER A 31 18.65 -9.71 0.01
CA SER A 31 17.48 -8.98 -0.49
C SER A 31 16.61 -8.51 0.67
N ILE A 32 15.88 -7.39 0.49
CA ILE A 32 14.98 -6.85 1.51
C ILE A 32 13.53 -6.85 1.03
N VAL A 33 12.63 -7.45 1.81
CA VAL A 33 11.18 -7.40 1.63
C VAL A 33 10.60 -6.44 2.66
N ILE A 34 9.87 -5.43 2.17
CA ILE A 34 9.19 -4.43 2.99
C ILE A 34 7.70 -4.61 2.81
N CYS A 35 7.00 -4.96 3.87
CA CYS A 35 5.57 -5.31 3.83
C CYS A 35 4.81 -4.66 5.00
N PRO A 36 3.47 -4.70 5.02
CA PRO A 36 2.69 -4.40 6.22
C PRO A 36 3.14 -5.25 7.41
N ALA A 37 3.12 -4.70 8.63
CA ALA A 37 3.60 -5.39 9.83
C ALA A 37 2.91 -6.75 10.07
N SER A 38 1.63 -6.87 9.71
CA SER A 38 0.85 -8.10 9.81
C SER A 38 1.33 -9.22 8.87
N LEU A 39 2.07 -8.89 7.81
CA LEU A 39 2.52 -9.85 6.79
C LEU A 39 3.96 -10.34 6.97
N ILE A 40 4.70 -9.82 7.95
CA ILE A 40 6.10 -10.20 8.18
C ILE A 40 6.25 -11.72 8.36
N TYR A 41 5.43 -12.31 9.21
CA TYR A 41 5.47 -13.75 9.46
C TYR A 41 4.96 -14.57 8.28
N ASN A 42 3.92 -14.09 7.59
CA ASN A 42 3.42 -14.76 6.39
C ASN A 42 4.52 -14.88 5.32
N TRP A 43 5.28 -13.82 5.10
CA TRP A 43 6.43 -13.85 4.19
C TRP A 43 7.48 -14.88 4.63
N LYS A 44 7.80 -14.91 5.92
CA LYS A 44 8.76 -15.88 6.47
C LYS A 44 8.26 -17.31 6.27
N ASP A 45 7.01 -17.59 6.60
CA ASP A 45 6.41 -18.92 6.52
C ASP A 45 6.32 -19.39 5.05
N GLU A 46 5.97 -18.50 4.13
CA GLU A 46 5.97 -18.81 2.70
C GLU A 46 7.38 -19.08 2.16
N ILE A 47 8.40 -18.31 2.55
CA ILE A 47 9.80 -18.58 2.18
C ILE A 47 10.22 -19.95 2.71
N GLN A 48 9.96 -20.26 3.99
CA GLN A 48 10.29 -21.55 4.57
C GLN A 48 9.59 -22.74 3.90
N LYS A 49 8.39 -22.51 3.37
CA LYS A 49 7.61 -23.54 2.70
C LYS A 49 8.05 -23.79 1.26
N PHE A 50 8.39 -22.76 0.51
CA PHE A 50 8.62 -22.85 -0.93
C PHE A 50 10.07 -22.70 -1.36
N ALA A 51 10.94 -22.15 -0.49
CA ALA A 51 12.36 -21.92 -0.75
C ALA A 51 13.17 -22.23 0.53
N VAL A 52 13.25 -23.52 0.85
CA VAL A 52 13.78 -24.05 2.13
C VAL A 52 15.24 -23.64 2.36
N ASP A 53 16.00 -23.48 1.29
CA ASP A 53 17.42 -23.13 1.34
C ASP A 53 17.67 -21.65 1.57
N LEU A 54 16.66 -20.78 1.41
CA LEU A 54 16.79 -19.35 1.67
C LEU A 54 16.79 -19.03 3.18
N ARG A 55 17.87 -18.44 3.64
CA ARG A 55 18.03 -17.98 5.02
C ARG A 55 17.29 -16.65 5.22
N ALA A 56 16.10 -16.71 5.82
CA ALA A 56 15.26 -15.55 6.03
C ALA A 56 15.32 -14.99 7.46
N LEU A 57 15.47 -13.65 7.62
CA LEU A 57 15.49 -12.94 8.89
C LEU A 57 14.36 -11.92 8.99
N CYS A 58 13.53 -12.01 10.05
CA CYS A 58 12.54 -10.99 10.36
C CYS A 58 13.13 -9.89 11.26
N ILE A 59 13.17 -8.65 10.75
CA ILE A 59 13.63 -7.47 11.50
C ILE A 59 12.43 -6.82 12.17
N GLN A 60 12.24 -7.16 13.43
CA GLN A 60 11.14 -6.68 14.28
C GLN A 60 11.50 -6.78 15.76
N GLY A 61 10.66 -6.22 16.63
CA GLY A 61 10.83 -6.23 18.08
C GLY A 61 11.26 -4.86 18.61
N THR A 62 11.95 -4.84 19.74
CA THR A 62 12.46 -3.61 20.36
C THR A 62 13.54 -2.95 19.50
N ASN A 63 13.82 -1.69 19.78
CA ASN A 63 14.85 -0.94 19.07
C ASN A 63 16.23 -1.64 19.11
N THR A 64 16.62 -2.14 20.28
CA THR A 64 17.90 -2.85 20.48
C THR A 64 17.95 -4.17 19.69
N GLN A 65 16.85 -4.93 19.72
CA GLN A 65 16.76 -6.19 18.95
C GLN A 65 16.88 -5.96 17.44
N ARG A 66 16.20 -4.94 16.92
CA ARG A 66 16.29 -4.62 15.49
C ARG A 66 17.69 -4.15 15.11
N GLN A 67 18.31 -3.31 15.95
CA GLN A 67 19.68 -2.85 15.73
C GLN A 67 20.68 -4.01 15.67
N GLN A 68 20.55 -5.00 16.57
CA GLN A 68 21.40 -6.18 16.54
C GLN A 68 21.21 -6.96 15.24
N LYS A 69 19.95 -7.24 14.85
CA LYS A 69 19.65 -7.98 13.62
C LYS A 69 20.17 -7.29 12.36
N ILE A 70 20.11 -5.95 12.30
CA ILE A 70 20.63 -5.19 11.16
C ILE A 70 22.17 -5.32 11.05
N ARG A 71 22.89 -5.52 12.14
CA ARG A 71 24.36 -5.77 12.11
C ARG A 71 24.71 -7.16 11.56
N GLU A 72 23.78 -8.10 11.65
CA GLU A 72 23.97 -9.52 11.29
C GLU A 72 23.44 -9.88 9.89
N LEU A 73 23.15 -8.88 9.04
CA LEU A 73 22.52 -9.10 7.71
C LEU A 73 23.30 -10.04 6.81
N HIS A 74 24.64 -10.05 6.90
CA HIS A 74 25.51 -10.87 6.05
C HIS A 74 25.30 -12.39 6.20
N GLY A 75 24.65 -12.84 7.26
CA GLY A 75 24.31 -14.25 7.47
C GLY A 75 23.01 -14.70 6.78
N TYR A 76 22.32 -13.83 6.07
CA TYR A 76 20.99 -14.10 5.54
C TYR A 76 20.88 -13.71 4.07
N ASP A 77 20.00 -14.41 3.35
CA ASP A 77 19.74 -14.17 1.93
C ASP A 77 18.56 -13.20 1.75
N VAL A 78 17.57 -13.25 2.66
CA VAL A 78 16.38 -12.42 2.62
C VAL A 78 16.09 -11.83 4.00
N ILE A 79 15.93 -10.54 4.09
CA ILE A 79 15.42 -9.87 5.29
C ILE A 79 14.01 -9.35 5.06
N ILE A 80 13.19 -9.45 6.08
CA ILE A 80 11.78 -9.06 6.04
C ILE A 80 11.53 -8.02 7.13
N THR A 81 10.99 -6.88 6.76
CA THR A 81 10.68 -5.80 7.71
C THR A 81 9.38 -5.08 7.33
N SER A 82 8.87 -4.26 8.24
CA SER A 82 7.70 -3.42 7.92
C SER A 82 8.09 -2.00 7.51
N TYR A 83 7.17 -1.31 6.81
CA TYR A 83 7.31 0.10 6.47
C TYR A 83 7.60 0.97 7.71
N ASP A 84 6.93 0.68 8.84
CA ASP A 84 7.13 1.45 10.08
C ASP A 84 8.47 1.19 10.74
N TYR A 85 8.94 -0.06 10.74
CA TYR A 85 10.28 -0.36 11.25
C TYR A 85 11.36 0.21 10.35
N LEU A 86 11.24 0.06 9.03
CA LEU A 86 12.18 0.67 8.10
C LEU A 86 12.25 2.19 8.30
N ARG A 87 11.13 2.88 8.39
CA ARG A 87 11.07 4.32 8.62
C ARG A 87 11.80 4.77 9.89
N ARG A 88 11.77 3.95 10.95
CA ARG A 88 12.45 4.24 12.22
C ARG A 88 13.94 3.95 12.17
N ASP A 89 14.34 3.00 11.33
CA ASP A 89 15.68 2.42 11.34
C ASP A 89 16.47 2.69 10.03
N TYR A 90 15.93 3.46 9.08
CA TYR A 90 16.50 3.61 7.73
C TYR A 90 17.98 4.05 7.72
N GLU A 91 18.38 4.91 8.66
CA GLU A 91 19.78 5.35 8.80
C GLU A 91 20.73 4.21 9.14
N ARG A 92 20.23 3.15 9.77
CA ARG A 92 21.03 1.97 10.13
C ARG A 92 21.34 1.06 8.95
N TYR A 93 20.59 1.23 7.86
CA TYR A 93 20.85 0.54 6.59
C TYR A 93 21.85 1.31 5.72
N ASP A 94 22.33 2.47 6.17
CA ASP A 94 23.35 3.20 5.43
C ASP A 94 24.64 2.37 5.38
N GLY A 95 25.24 2.29 4.19
CA GLY A 95 26.38 1.39 3.93
C GLY A 95 25.99 -0.01 3.46
N HIS A 96 24.75 -0.45 3.63
CA HIS A 96 24.28 -1.71 3.06
C HIS A 96 23.77 -1.53 1.64
N THR A 97 24.11 -2.48 0.77
CA THR A 97 23.56 -2.57 -0.59
C THR A 97 22.84 -3.90 -0.72
N PHE A 98 21.61 -3.85 -1.22
CA PHE A 98 20.77 -5.03 -1.37
C PHE A 98 20.82 -5.57 -2.80
N THR A 99 20.72 -6.89 -2.97
CA THR A 99 20.49 -7.47 -4.29
C THR A 99 19.14 -7.02 -4.83
N ALA A 100 18.09 -7.14 -4.02
CA ALA A 100 16.77 -6.66 -4.38
C ALA A 100 16.08 -5.91 -3.24
N ILE A 101 15.27 -4.91 -3.59
CA ILE A 101 14.36 -4.20 -2.71
C ILE A 101 12.94 -4.47 -3.22
N LEU A 102 12.15 -5.16 -2.39
CA LEU A 102 10.79 -5.59 -2.72
C LEU A 102 9.80 -4.88 -1.79
N LEU A 103 8.83 -4.21 -2.38
CA LEU A 103 7.72 -3.60 -1.65
C LEU A 103 6.48 -4.45 -1.83
N ASP A 104 5.95 -4.99 -0.76
CA ASP A 104 4.62 -5.60 -0.76
C ASP A 104 3.58 -4.57 -0.32
N GLU A 105 2.39 -4.62 -0.93
CA GLU A 105 1.37 -3.60 -0.79
C GLU A 105 1.93 -2.18 -1.05
N ALA A 106 2.50 -2.00 -2.25
CA ALA A 106 3.23 -0.77 -2.62
C ALA A 106 2.41 0.52 -2.50
N GLN A 107 1.08 0.45 -2.32
CA GLN A 107 0.25 1.62 -2.02
C GLN A 107 0.65 2.34 -0.71
N TYR A 108 1.43 1.72 0.17
CA TYR A 108 2.00 2.38 1.35
C TYR A 108 2.96 3.54 1.00
N ILE A 109 3.45 3.58 -0.23
CA ILE A 109 4.31 4.68 -0.74
C ILE A 109 3.64 5.52 -1.82
N LYS A 110 2.32 5.42 -2.01
CA LYS A 110 1.57 6.16 -3.02
C LYS A 110 1.73 7.69 -2.93
N ASN A 111 1.89 8.20 -1.74
CA ASN A 111 2.22 9.61 -1.53
C ASN A 111 3.74 9.74 -1.32
N HIS A 112 4.41 10.35 -2.29
CA HIS A 112 5.86 10.53 -2.34
C HIS A 112 6.45 11.39 -1.20
N THR A 113 5.62 12.20 -0.53
CA THR A 113 6.06 13.07 0.58
C THR A 113 6.03 12.37 1.95
N THR A 114 5.48 11.18 2.03
CA THR A 114 5.40 10.44 3.30
C THR A 114 6.77 9.94 3.75
N LYS A 115 6.95 9.85 5.05
CA LYS A 115 8.19 9.32 5.64
C LYS A 115 8.48 7.88 5.19
N ASN A 116 7.45 7.06 4.92
CA ASN A 116 7.60 5.72 4.38
C ASN A 116 8.18 5.76 2.96
N ALA A 117 7.63 6.60 2.08
CA ALA A 117 8.12 6.74 0.72
C ALA A 117 9.58 7.25 0.69
N ILE A 118 9.91 8.19 1.55
CA ILE A 118 11.28 8.71 1.66
C ILE A 118 12.22 7.60 2.12
N ALA A 119 11.88 6.86 3.18
CA ALA A 119 12.75 5.82 3.73
C ALA A 119 13.06 4.70 2.73
N VAL A 120 12.05 4.20 2.00
CA VAL A 120 12.29 3.12 1.02
C VAL A 120 13.14 3.58 -0.18
N LYS A 121 13.03 4.85 -0.57
CA LYS A 121 13.81 5.40 -1.70
C LYS A 121 15.28 5.60 -1.38
N GLN A 122 15.63 5.71 -0.09
CA GLN A 122 17.02 5.85 0.36
C GLN A 122 17.80 4.54 0.34
N LEU A 123 17.12 3.39 0.35
CA LEU A 123 17.77 2.09 0.26
C LEU A 123 18.51 1.94 -1.07
N LYS A 124 19.72 1.36 -1.00
CA LYS A 124 20.56 1.05 -2.16
C LYS A 124 20.37 -0.40 -2.56
N GLY A 125 20.06 -0.66 -3.83
CA GLY A 125 19.86 -2.02 -4.33
C GLY A 125 19.88 -2.10 -5.85
N SER A 126 20.25 -3.28 -6.37
CA SER A 126 20.40 -3.51 -7.81
C SER A 126 19.05 -3.68 -8.50
N TYR A 127 18.12 -4.38 -7.87
CA TYR A 127 16.79 -4.63 -8.40
C TYR A 127 15.72 -4.02 -7.49
N ARG A 128 14.66 -3.50 -8.09
CA ARG A 128 13.52 -2.93 -7.36
C ARG A 128 12.22 -3.46 -7.89
N PHE A 129 11.35 -3.97 -6.99
CA PHE A 129 10.04 -4.51 -7.32
C PHE A 129 8.98 -3.91 -6.40
N ALA A 130 7.81 -3.68 -6.97
CA ALA A 130 6.63 -3.24 -6.28
C ALA A 130 5.49 -4.23 -6.53
N LEU A 131 4.95 -4.82 -5.46
CA LEU A 131 3.81 -5.71 -5.50
C LEU A 131 2.58 -4.93 -5.02
N THR A 132 1.50 -5.00 -5.76
CA THR A 132 0.24 -4.38 -5.37
C THR A 132 -0.93 -5.21 -5.88
N GLY A 133 -1.96 -5.35 -5.07
CA GLY A 133 -3.23 -5.96 -5.48
C GLY A 133 -4.26 -4.92 -5.95
N THR A 134 -3.96 -3.64 -5.72
CA THR A 134 -4.81 -2.54 -6.17
C THR A 134 -4.20 -1.91 -7.42
N PRO A 135 -4.98 -1.77 -8.50
CA PRO A 135 -4.48 -1.11 -9.68
C PRO A 135 -4.06 0.33 -9.37
N ILE A 136 -3.03 0.81 -10.08
CA ILE A 136 -2.55 2.21 -10.03
C ILE A 136 -3.57 3.09 -10.79
N GLU A 137 -4.83 3.09 -10.34
CA GLU A 137 -5.94 3.70 -11.08
C GLU A 137 -6.39 5.04 -10.50
N ASN A 138 -6.04 5.31 -9.23
CA ASN A 138 -6.66 6.43 -8.53
C ASN A 138 -5.98 7.78 -8.77
N SER A 139 -4.71 7.81 -9.14
CA SER A 139 -3.99 9.07 -9.30
C SER A 139 -2.67 8.90 -10.05
N LEU A 140 -2.38 9.80 -10.97
CA LEU A 140 -1.10 9.85 -11.67
C LEU A 140 0.08 10.16 -10.72
N SER A 141 -0.19 10.86 -9.62
CA SER A 141 0.82 11.10 -8.58
C SER A 141 1.22 9.83 -7.84
N GLU A 142 0.30 8.87 -7.64
CA GLU A 142 0.59 7.56 -7.07
C GLU A 142 1.47 6.74 -8.01
N LEU A 143 1.13 6.72 -9.30
CA LEU A 143 1.96 6.10 -10.34
C LEU A 143 3.38 6.68 -10.32
N TRP A 144 3.51 8.00 -10.30
CA TRP A 144 4.82 8.65 -10.23
C TRP A 144 5.61 8.21 -9.00
N SER A 145 4.98 8.16 -7.83
CA SER A 145 5.68 7.80 -6.58
C SER A 145 6.23 6.37 -6.61
N ILE A 146 5.47 5.43 -7.18
CA ILE A 146 5.91 4.03 -7.35
C ILE A 146 7.05 3.95 -8.37
N PHE A 147 6.95 4.66 -9.51
CA PHE A 147 7.99 4.67 -10.52
C PHE A 147 9.26 5.38 -10.07
N ASP A 148 9.16 6.41 -9.24
CA ASP A 148 10.31 7.08 -8.63
C ASP A 148 11.07 6.15 -7.66
N PHE A 149 10.35 5.20 -7.02
CA PHE A 149 11.00 4.10 -6.29
C PHE A 149 11.62 3.07 -7.24
N LEU A 150 10.87 2.59 -8.25
CA LEU A 150 11.32 1.51 -9.15
C LEU A 150 12.51 1.92 -10.00
N MET A 151 12.46 3.11 -10.56
CA MET A 151 13.43 3.67 -11.51
C MET A 151 13.56 5.18 -11.28
N PRO A 152 14.39 5.60 -10.31
CA PRO A 152 14.55 7.01 -9.97
C PRO A 152 14.90 7.85 -11.21
N GLY A 153 14.16 8.94 -11.42
CA GLY A 153 14.36 9.87 -12.54
C GLY A 153 13.73 9.46 -13.88
N TYR A 154 13.24 8.23 -14.04
CA TYR A 154 12.66 7.75 -15.30
C TYR A 154 11.45 8.58 -15.74
N LEU A 155 10.55 8.91 -14.83
CA LEU A 155 9.41 9.79 -15.08
C LEU A 155 9.69 11.25 -14.72
N TYR A 156 10.93 11.70 -14.82
CA TYR A 156 11.40 13.04 -14.43
C TYR A 156 11.23 13.32 -12.93
N ASN A 157 11.53 14.54 -12.48
CA ASN A 157 11.13 15.00 -11.15
C ASN A 157 9.62 15.27 -11.12
N TYR A 158 9.02 15.27 -9.91
CA TYR A 158 7.56 15.39 -9.74
C TYR A 158 6.98 16.66 -10.36
N HIS A 159 7.69 17.79 -10.27
CA HIS A 159 7.22 19.04 -10.85
C HIS A 159 7.04 18.92 -12.36
N ARG A 160 8.07 18.40 -13.06
CA ARG A 160 8.02 18.20 -14.51
C ARG A 160 7.02 17.14 -14.95
N PHE A 161 6.90 16.05 -14.19
CA PHE A 161 5.88 15.02 -14.42
C PHE A 161 4.47 15.61 -14.32
N ARG A 162 4.23 16.43 -13.31
CA ARG A 162 2.95 17.11 -13.12
C ARG A 162 2.59 18.05 -14.27
N GLU A 163 3.56 18.76 -14.81
CA GLU A 163 3.34 19.64 -15.96
C GLU A 163 3.10 18.87 -17.26
N LEU A 164 3.93 17.86 -17.54
CA LEU A 164 3.87 17.12 -18.81
C LEU A 164 2.71 16.14 -18.89
N PHE A 165 2.31 15.53 -17.77
CA PHE A 165 1.33 14.45 -17.75
C PHE A 165 0.12 14.72 -16.86
N GLU A 166 0.31 15.05 -15.59
CA GLU A 166 -0.82 15.13 -14.66
C GLU A 166 -1.79 16.26 -15.03
N ARG A 167 -1.29 17.46 -15.30
CA ARG A 167 -2.11 18.59 -15.73
C ARG A 167 -2.70 18.39 -17.12
N GLU A 168 -1.90 17.89 -18.05
CA GLU A 168 -2.32 17.67 -19.43
C GLU A 168 -3.42 16.62 -19.52
N ILE A 169 -3.28 15.50 -18.81
CA ILE A 169 -4.27 14.41 -18.84
C ILE A 169 -5.52 14.78 -18.06
N ILE A 170 -5.37 15.26 -16.80
CA ILE A 170 -6.51 15.49 -15.92
C ILE A 170 -7.30 16.76 -16.28
N LYS A 171 -6.58 17.87 -16.59
CA LYS A 171 -7.25 19.15 -16.85
C LYS A 171 -7.59 19.36 -18.31
N ASN A 172 -6.70 18.96 -19.20
CA ASN A 172 -6.79 19.27 -20.62
C ASN A 172 -7.31 18.09 -21.46
N GLY A 173 -7.47 16.89 -20.86
CA GLY A 173 -7.94 15.68 -21.58
C GLY A 173 -6.98 15.25 -22.72
N ASN A 174 -5.68 15.55 -22.60
CA ASN A 174 -4.70 15.35 -23.67
C ASN A 174 -4.40 13.86 -23.87
N GLU A 175 -5.05 13.25 -24.86
CA GLU A 175 -4.88 11.83 -25.21
C GLU A 175 -3.46 11.48 -25.67
N LYS A 176 -2.73 12.41 -26.27
CA LYS A 176 -1.34 12.18 -26.68
C LYS A 176 -0.44 12.03 -25.47
N ALA A 177 -0.61 12.88 -24.45
CA ALA A 177 0.13 12.78 -23.19
C ALA A 177 -0.20 11.47 -22.45
N GLN A 178 -1.46 11.06 -22.45
CA GLN A 178 -1.89 9.80 -21.87
C GLN A 178 -1.26 8.60 -22.60
N THR A 179 -1.30 8.58 -23.92
CA THR A 179 -0.70 7.51 -24.73
C THR A 179 0.80 7.45 -24.54
N GLN A 180 1.47 8.59 -24.47
CA GLN A 180 2.91 8.67 -24.21
C GLN A 180 3.25 8.08 -22.84
N LEU A 181 2.56 8.50 -21.78
CA LEU A 181 2.79 7.99 -20.43
C LEU A 181 2.53 6.47 -20.37
N LYS A 182 1.44 5.99 -20.97
CA LYS A 182 1.13 4.57 -21.06
C LYS A 182 2.29 3.78 -21.68
N ARG A 183 2.79 4.21 -22.83
CA ARG A 183 3.93 3.54 -23.50
C ARG A 183 5.20 3.52 -22.64
N MET A 184 5.42 4.56 -21.84
CA MET A 184 6.57 4.61 -20.93
C MET A 184 6.46 3.60 -19.79
N VAL A 185 5.28 3.42 -19.20
CA VAL A 185 5.11 2.61 -17.98
C VAL A 185 4.76 1.15 -18.26
N GLU A 186 4.03 0.87 -19.33
CA GLU A 186 3.51 -0.45 -19.68
C GLU A 186 4.56 -1.57 -19.69
N PRO A 187 5.79 -1.40 -20.23
CA PRO A 187 6.81 -2.45 -20.24
C PRO A 187 7.29 -2.89 -18.84
N PHE A 188 7.01 -2.11 -17.82
CA PHE A 188 7.48 -2.34 -16.44
C PHE A 188 6.38 -2.80 -15.50
N ILE A 189 5.13 -2.91 -15.99
CA ILE A 189 3.97 -3.34 -15.20
C ILE A 189 3.46 -4.66 -15.76
N LEU A 190 3.49 -5.70 -14.94
CA LEU A 190 2.79 -6.95 -15.22
C LEU A 190 1.48 -6.95 -14.43
N ARG A 191 0.35 -6.96 -15.14
CA ARG A 191 -0.99 -7.02 -14.56
C ARG A 191 -1.81 -8.12 -15.21
N ARG A 192 -2.24 -9.07 -14.39
CA ARG A 192 -3.18 -10.10 -14.78
C ARG A 192 -4.43 -10.00 -13.94
N ILE A 193 -5.57 -10.22 -14.55
CA ILE A 193 -6.88 -10.18 -13.90
C ILE A 193 -7.31 -11.62 -13.64
N LYS A 194 -7.89 -11.91 -12.47
CA LYS A 194 -8.34 -13.25 -12.10
C LYS A 194 -9.25 -13.88 -13.14
N LYS A 195 -10.16 -13.10 -13.68
CA LYS A 195 -11.13 -13.56 -14.69
C LYS A 195 -10.46 -14.09 -15.97
N ASP A 196 -9.30 -13.54 -16.34
CA ASP A 196 -8.59 -13.91 -17.55
C ASP A 196 -7.71 -15.15 -17.34
N VAL A 197 -7.27 -15.41 -16.10
CA VAL A 197 -6.32 -16.47 -15.77
C VAL A 197 -7.00 -17.70 -15.20
N LEU A 198 -8.03 -17.53 -14.39
CA LEU A 198 -8.72 -18.58 -13.65
C LEU A 198 -10.12 -18.82 -14.26
N GLN A 199 -10.16 -19.42 -15.42
CA GLN A 199 -11.41 -19.70 -16.17
C GLN A 199 -12.35 -20.68 -15.43
N ASP A 200 -11.82 -21.50 -14.53
CA ASP A 200 -12.59 -22.46 -13.74
C ASP A 200 -13.29 -21.84 -12.51
N LEU A 201 -13.03 -20.57 -12.20
CA LEU A 201 -13.72 -19.91 -11.10
C LEU A 201 -15.11 -19.43 -11.55
N PRO A 202 -16.16 -19.69 -10.73
CA PRO A 202 -17.47 -19.13 -11.01
C PRO A 202 -17.43 -17.60 -10.99
N ASP A 203 -18.35 -16.98 -11.72
CA ASP A 203 -18.49 -15.53 -11.71
C ASP A 203 -18.73 -15.02 -10.28
N LYS A 204 -18.15 -13.86 -9.97
CA LYS A 204 -18.35 -13.18 -8.68
C LYS A 204 -19.83 -12.83 -8.53
N MET A 205 -20.50 -13.43 -7.56
CA MET A 205 -21.86 -13.05 -7.17
C MET A 205 -21.81 -11.97 -6.12
N GLU A 206 -22.39 -10.81 -6.41
CA GLU A 206 -22.58 -9.74 -5.44
C GLU A 206 -24.05 -9.70 -5.03
N GLN A 207 -24.31 -9.82 -3.74
CA GLN A 207 -25.65 -9.66 -3.17
C GLN A 207 -25.66 -8.42 -2.28
N VAL A 208 -26.60 -7.54 -2.53
CA VAL A 208 -26.82 -6.34 -1.71
C VAL A 208 -27.98 -6.62 -0.78
N TYR A 209 -27.70 -6.66 0.51
CA TYR A 209 -28.71 -6.80 1.56
C TYR A 209 -29.09 -5.43 2.07
N PHE A 210 -30.36 -5.07 1.95
CA PHE A 210 -30.92 -3.88 2.57
C PHE A 210 -31.52 -4.29 3.90
N GLN A 211 -31.05 -3.67 4.98
CA GLN A 211 -31.60 -3.86 6.32
C GLN A 211 -32.20 -2.52 6.77
N GLU A 212 -33.43 -2.56 7.26
CA GLU A 212 -34.06 -1.40 7.87
C GLU A 212 -33.72 -1.33 9.36
N PHE A 213 -33.57 -0.10 9.85
CA PHE A 213 -33.45 0.16 11.27
C PHE A 213 -34.69 -0.30 12.02
N ASN A 214 -34.51 -0.84 13.21
CA ASN A 214 -35.64 -1.01 14.15
C ASN A 214 -36.15 0.36 14.64
N ALA A 215 -37.25 0.39 15.38
CA ALA A 215 -37.88 1.64 15.80
C ALA A 215 -36.99 2.48 16.73
N GLU A 216 -36.11 1.86 17.53
CA GLU A 216 -35.21 2.51 18.46
C GLU A 216 -33.98 3.06 17.74
N GLU A 217 -33.34 2.25 16.91
CA GLU A 217 -32.21 2.68 16.05
C GLU A 217 -32.60 3.85 15.14
N LYS A 218 -33.82 3.79 14.58
CA LYS A 218 -34.39 4.86 13.74
C LYS A 218 -34.49 6.18 14.48
N LYS A 219 -34.95 6.15 15.75
CA LYS A 219 -35.03 7.34 16.60
C LYS A 219 -33.65 7.91 16.90
N ILE A 220 -32.69 7.07 17.25
CA ILE A 220 -31.32 7.48 17.54
C ILE A 220 -30.67 8.10 16.33
N TYR A 221 -30.80 7.46 15.16
CA TYR A 221 -30.24 7.97 13.90
C TYR A 221 -30.82 9.35 13.55
N TYR A 222 -32.15 9.50 13.58
CA TYR A 222 -32.78 10.77 13.26
C TYR A 222 -32.47 11.90 14.26
N ALA A 223 -32.39 11.58 15.55
CA ALA A 223 -32.00 12.57 16.56
C ALA A 223 -30.58 13.10 16.31
N ASN A 224 -29.62 12.19 15.98
CA ASN A 224 -28.26 12.59 15.61
C ASN A 224 -28.22 13.36 14.29
N LEU A 225 -28.97 12.95 13.29
CA LEU A 225 -29.04 13.64 12.00
C LEU A 225 -29.53 15.08 12.14
N VAL A 226 -30.59 15.29 12.95
CA VAL A 226 -31.14 16.64 13.22
C VAL A 226 -30.12 17.50 13.97
N SER A 227 -29.48 16.96 15.01
CA SER A 227 -28.43 17.66 15.76
C SER A 227 -27.25 18.07 14.86
N ILE A 228 -26.74 17.13 14.06
CA ILE A 228 -25.64 17.38 13.12
C ILE A 228 -26.03 18.45 12.09
N ASN A 229 -27.25 18.38 11.57
CA ASN A 229 -27.72 19.35 10.57
C ASN A 229 -27.82 20.77 11.15
N GLN A 230 -28.31 20.89 12.39
CA GLN A 230 -28.36 22.17 13.10
C GLN A 230 -26.99 22.76 13.36
N ASP A 231 -26.03 21.91 13.80
CA ASP A 231 -24.64 22.31 14.04
C ASP A 231 -23.93 22.74 12.75
N LEU A 232 -24.15 22.01 11.66
CA LEU A 232 -23.62 22.38 10.35
C LEU A 232 -24.17 23.71 9.86
N GLN A 233 -25.49 23.92 9.98
CA GLN A 233 -26.11 25.17 9.55
C GLN A 233 -25.57 26.38 10.34
N LYS A 234 -25.44 26.28 11.66
CA LYS A 234 -24.83 27.33 12.50
C LYS A 234 -23.40 27.65 12.07
N LYS A 235 -22.57 26.60 11.83
CA LYS A 235 -21.18 26.78 11.42
C LYS A 235 -21.02 27.33 10.01
N MET A 236 -21.92 26.96 9.11
CA MET A 236 -21.98 27.55 7.75
C MET A 236 -22.28 29.05 7.78
N GLN A 237 -23.15 29.48 8.68
CA GLN A 237 -23.47 30.92 8.86
C GLN A 237 -22.29 31.70 9.45
N MET A 238 -21.40 31.04 10.20
CA MET A 238 -20.21 31.65 10.81
C MET A 238 -18.96 31.53 9.95
N GLU A 239 -19.03 30.91 8.77
CA GLU A 239 -17.90 30.58 7.89
C GLU A 239 -16.80 29.68 8.56
N GLU A 240 -17.17 28.97 9.63
CA GLU A 240 -16.26 28.15 10.46
C GLU A 240 -16.38 26.64 10.16
N VAL A 241 -16.66 26.23 8.94
CA VAL A 241 -16.80 24.81 8.60
C VAL A 241 -15.44 24.17 8.45
N ASP A 242 -15.03 23.35 9.43
CA ASP A 242 -13.85 22.50 9.35
C ASP A 242 -14.20 21.14 8.74
N LYS A 243 -13.44 20.75 7.71
CA LYS A 243 -13.62 19.46 7.02
C LYS A 243 -13.44 18.24 7.96
N PHE A 244 -12.57 18.34 8.97
CA PHE A 244 -12.40 17.27 9.95
C PHE A 244 -13.62 17.09 10.85
N GLN A 245 -14.30 18.18 11.19
CA GLN A 245 -15.53 18.13 11.98
C GLN A 245 -16.67 17.52 11.18
N VAL A 246 -16.81 17.87 9.90
CA VAL A 246 -17.81 17.26 9.01
C VAL A 246 -17.55 15.76 8.89
N LEU A 247 -16.29 15.34 8.70
CA LEU A 247 -15.91 13.93 8.64
C LEU A 247 -16.24 13.19 9.94
N ALA A 248 -15.96 13.78 11.09
CA ALA A 248 -16.30 13.22 12.40
C ALA A 248 -17.83 13.03 12.57
N MET A 249 -18.63 14.01 12.13
CA MET A 249 -20.10 13.92 12.16
C MET A 249 -20.61 12.79 11.24
N MET A 250 -20.08 12.66 10.03
CA MET A 250 -20.42 11.57 9.12
C MET A 250 -19.99 10.20 9.68
N THR A 251 -18.83 10.12 10.30
CA THR A 251 -18.34 8.90 10.95
C THR A 251 -19.28 8.47 12.07
N ARG A 252 -19.75 9.41 12.90
CA ARG A 252 -20.73 9.13 13.95
C ARG A 252 -22.05 8.56 13.43
N LEU A 253 -22.60 9.13 12.33
CA LEU A 253 -23.80 8.55 11.69
C LEU A 253 -23.54 7.14 11.15
N ARG A 254 -22.36 6.90 10.58
CA ARG A 254 -21.98 5.60 10.08
C ARG A 254 -21.82 4.56 11.22
N GLU A 255 -21.27 4.95 12.36
CA GLU A 255 -21.18 4.10 13.55
C GLU A 255 -22.56 3.67 14.03
N ILE A 256 -23.56 4.58 14.07
CA ILE A 256 -24.94 4.26 14.39
C ILE A 256 -25.53 3.25 13.40
N CYS A 257 -25.22 3.38 12.10
CA CYS A 257 -25.67 2.43 11.09
C CYS A 257 -25.04 1.04 11.25
N CYS A 258 -23.84 0.96 11.82
CA CYS A 258 -23.17 -0.33 12.08
C CYS A 258 -23.70 -0.98 13.35
N ASP A 259 -23.70 -0.25 14.46
CA ASP A 259 -24.22 -0.64 15.75
C ASP A 259 -24.35 0.59 16.66
N ALA A 260 -25.57 0.94 17.05
CA ALA A 260 -25.82 2.10 17.90
C ALA A 260 -25.11 2.01 19.26
N ARG A 261 -24.79 0.79 19.74
CA ARG A 261 -24.04 0.54 20.98
C ARG A 261 -22.60 1.03 20.94
N LEU A 262 -22.04 1.31 19.77
CA LEU A 262 -20.72 1.94 19.66
C LEU A 262 -20.69 3.36 20.24
N LEU A 263 -21.83 4.01 20.34
CA LEU A 263 -21.96 5.38 20.84
C LEU A 263 -22.85 5.50 22.10
N TYR A 264 -23.70 4.53 22.37
CA TYR A 264 -24.71 4.57 23.45
C TYR A 264 -24.76 3.23 24.19
N GLU A 265 -24.39 3.24 25.47
CA GLU A 265 -24.31 2.01 26.30
C GLU A 265 -25.66 1.34 26.63
N ASN A 266 -26.79 2.06 26.47
CA ASN A 266 -28.10 1.62 26.90
C ASN A 266 -29.07 1.32 25.73
N VAL A 267 -28.57 0.88 24.60
CA VAL A 267 -29.38 0.48 23.44
C VAL A 267 -29.49 -1.03 23.41
N THR A 268 -30.72 -1.57 23.34
CA THR A 268 -31.02 -3.01 23.28
C THR A 268 -31.16 -3.53 21.86
#